data_4e56bbbca5da44bca10b87223bf54f20
#
_entry.id   4e56bbbca5da44bca10b87223bf54f20
#
_cell.length_a   1.000
_cell.length_b   1.000
_cell.length_c   1.000
_cell.angle_alpha   90.00
_cell.angle_beta   90.00
_cell.angle_gamma   90.00
#
_symmetry.space_group_name_H-M   'P 1'
#
loop_
_entity.id
_entity.type
_entity.pdbx_description
1 polymer ?
#
loop_
_entity_poly.entity_id
_entity_poly.type
_entity_poly.pdbx_seq_one_letter_code
_entity_poly.pdbx_strand_id
1 'polypeptide(L)' 'MKEVNNALKELELFYLDWFNNYLSVEKFAEFYGITENKAVTLIDMGRVINNKGLRNE' A
#
# COMPACT_ATOMS: atom_id res chain seq x y z
N MET A 1 -17.18 9.58 -1.36
CA MET A 1 -17.34 8.86 -2.61
C MET A 1 -16.74 7.50 -2.52
N LYS A 2 -17.47 6.53 -3.05
CA LYS A 2 -17.05 5.14 -2.91
C LYS A 2 -15.73 4.85 -3.60
N GLU A 3 -15.54 5.42 -4.76
CA GLU A 3 -14.33 5.14 -5.52
C GLU A 3 -13.10 5.67 -4.82
N VAL A 4 -13.21 6.85 -4.23
CA VAL A 4 -12.11 7.43 -3.50
C VAL A 4 -11.80 6.59 -2.26
N ASN A 5 -12.84 6.18 -1.55
CA ASN A 5 -12.65 5.36 -0.37
C ASN A 5 -12.02 4.02 -0.72
N ASN A 6 -12.43 3.43 -1.85
CA ASN A 6 -11.88 2.17 -2.29
C ASN A 6 -10.40 2.31 -2.63
N ALA A 7 -10.03 3.40 -3.28
CA ALA A 7 -8.63 3.63 -3.65
C ALA A 7 -7.77 3.77 -2.40
N LEU A 8 -8.24 4.54 -1.43
CA LEU A 8 -7.50 4.70 -0.19
C LEU A 8 -7.37 3.38 0.56
N LYS A 9 -8.44 2.61 0.57
CA LYS A 9 -8.43 1.33 1.25
C LYS A 9 -7.44 0.38 0.57
N GLU A 10 -7.40 0.38 -0.75
CA GLU A 10 -6.46 -0.49 -1.47
C GLU A 10 -5.02 -0.12 -1.19
N LEU A 11 -4.73 1.17 -1.14
CA LEU A 11 -3.37 1.61 -0.83
C LEU A 11 -2.97 1.16 0.57
N GLU A 12 -3.87 1.27 1.51
CA GLU A 12 -3.58 0.80 2.86
C GLU A 12 -3.38 -0.70 2.89
N LEU A 13 -4.16 -1.44 2.11
CA LEU A 13 -4.00 -2.88 2.04
C LEU A 13 -2.65 -3.28 1.48
N PHE A 14 -2.15 -2.55 0.48
CA PHE A 14 -0.81 -2.79 -0.03
C PHE A 14 0.22 -2.64 1.08
N TYR A 15 0.10 -1.58 1.86
CA TYR A 15 1.02 -1.34 2.95
C TYR A 15 0.96 -2.46 4.00
N LEU A 16 -0.24 -2.85 4.37
CA LEU A 16 -0.42 -3.89 5.38
C LEU A 16 0.08 -5.24 4.87
N ASP A 17 -0.14 -5.52 3.58
CA ASP A 17 0.34 -6.75 2.99
C ASP A 17 1.86 -6.81 3.04
N TRP A 18 2.51 -5.71 2.65
CA TRP A 18 3.97 -5.66 2.72
C TRP A 18 4.45 -5.84 4.15
N PHE A 19 3.83 -5.11 5.07
CA PHE A 19 4.26 -5.13 6.47
C PHE A 19 4.14 -6.51 7.09
N ASN A 20 3.09 -7.24 6.72
CA ASN A 20 2.80 -8.52 7.36
C ASN A 20 3.45 -9.72 6.65
N ASN A 21 3.67 -9.63 5.35
CA ASN A 21 4.01 -10.80 4.57
C ASN A 21 5.35 -10.74 3.86
N TYR A 22 5.95 -9.58 3.73
CA TYR A 22 7.18 -9.43 2.96
C TYR A 22 8.25 -8.79 3.80
N LEU A 23 9.47 -9.29 3.64
CA LEU A 23 10.61 -8.78 4.40
C LEU A 23 11.30 -7.62 3.69
N SER A 24 11.05 -7.46 2.39
CA SER A 24 11.73 -6.42 1.63
C SER A 24 10.83 -5.88 0.52
N VAL A 25 11.16 -4.68 0.09
CA VAL A 25 10.46 -4.05 -1.02
C VAL A 25 10.68 -4.85 -2.30
N GLU A 26 11.86 -5.44 -2.46
CA GLU A 26 12.16 -6.23 -3.66
C GLU A 26 11.19 -7.39 -3.83
N LYS A 27 10.96 -8.12 -2.75
CA LYS A 27 10.05 -9.26 -2.80
C LYS A 27 8.64 -8.82 -3.10
N PHE A 28 8.21 -7.74 -2.47
CA PHE A 28 6.88 -7.20 -2.70
C PHE A 28 6.70 -6.80 -4.16
N ALA A 29 7.69 -6.09 -4.71
CA ALA A 29 7.64 -5.64 -6.10
C ALA A 29 7.60 -6.83 -7.04
N GLU A 30 8.40 -7.83 -6.75
CA GLU A 30 8.46 -9.03 -7.60
C GLU A 30 7.12 -9.75 -7.62
N PHE A 31 6.50 -9.87 -6.45
CA PHE A 31 5.23 -10.56 -6.35
C PHE A 31 4.15 -9.87 -7.18
N TYR A 32 4.12 -8.54 -7.13
CA TYR A 32 3.09 -7.80 -7.85
C TYR A 32 3.49 -7.44 -9.28
N GLY A 33 4.72 -7.78 -9.69
CA GLY A 33 5.16 -7.49 -11.05
C GLY A 33 5.33 -6.01 -11.32
N ILE A 34 5.80 -5.26 -10.33
CA ILE A 34 6.02 -3.83 -10.46
C ILE A 34 7.44 -3.49 -10.12
N THR A 35 7.86 -2.27 -10.45
CA THR A 35 9.21 -1.83 -10.11
C THR A 35 9.33 -1.57 -8.62
N GLU A 36 10.57 -1.57 -8.13
CA GLU A 36 10.79 -1.25 -6.73
C GLU A 36 10.38 0.18 -6.41
N ASN A 37 10.60 1.10 -7.34
CA ASN A 37 10.17 2.48 -7.12
C ASN A 37 8.68 2.59 -6.95
N LYS A 38 7.93 1.87 -7.78
CA LYS A 38 6.47 1.85 -7.62
C LYS A 38 6.07 1.21 -6.32
N ALA A 39 6.76 0.14 -5.94
CA ALA A 39 6.45 -0.55 -4.69
C ALA A 39 6.66 0.39 -3.50
N VAL A 40 7.78 1.11 -3.48
CA VAL A 40 8.05 2.06 -2.41
C VAL A 40 6.96 3.12 -2.35
N THR A 41 6.56 3.63 -3.51
CA THR A 41 5.52 4.65 -3.56
C THR A 41 4.21 4.13 -3.00
N LEU A 42 3.80 2.94 -3.40
CA LEU A 42 2.54 2.37 -2.92
C LEU A 42 2.58 2.13 -1.42
N ILE A 43 3.67 1.57 -0.94
CA ILE A 43 3.83 1.29 0.48
C ILE A 43 3.79 2.59 1.28
N ASP A 44 4.49 3.60 0.79
CA ASP A 44 4.55 4.88 1.47
C ASP A 44 3.18 5.55 1.54
N MET A 45 2.45 5.52 0.44
CA MET A 45 1.12 6.10 0.41
C MET A 45 0.19 5.37 1.37
N GLY A 46 0.28 4.04 1.38
CA GLY A 46 -0.53 3.24 2.29
C GLY A 46 -0.20 3.50 3.74
N ARG A 47 1.08 3.69 4.03
CA ARG A 47 1.52 3.99 5.38
C ARG A 47 0.96 5.32 5.86
N VAL A 48 1.00 6.32 5.00
CA VAL A 48 0.45 7.63 5.35
C VAL A 48 -1.04 7.52 5.63
N ILE A 49 -1.76 6.81 4.78
CA ILE A 49 -3.19 6.63 4.96
C ILE A 49 -3.48 5.94 6.28
N ASN A 50 -2.73 4.90 6.57
CA ASN A 50 -2.93 4.13 7.79
C ASN A 50 -2.65 4.98 9.02
N ASN A 51 -1.54 5.71 9.00
CA ASN A 51 -1.13 6.48 10.16
C ASN A 51 -2.06 7.66 10.44
N LYS A 52 -2.59 8.26 9.39
CA LYS A 52 -3.43 9.44 9.54
C LYS A 52 -4.91 9.12 9.56
N GLY A 53 -5.27 7.88 9.32
CA GLY A 53 -6.68 7.49 9.29
C GLY A 53 -7.43 8.18 8.17
N LEU A 54 -6.79 8.34 7.02
CA LEU A 54 -7.41 9.07 5.92
C LEU A 54 -8.49 8.30 5.21
N ARG A 55 -8.45 6.96 5.28
CA ARG A 55 -9.54 6.22 4.69
C ARG A 55 -10.79 6.48 5.53
N ASN A 56 -11.89 6.65 4.87
CA ASN A 56 -13.11 6.99 5.52
C ASN A 56 -13.97 5.76 5.74
N GLU A 57 -14.43 5.60 6.96
CA GLU A 57 -15.26 4.45 7.29
C GLU A 57 -16.71 4.71 6.98
#